data_76991a6aca354f85ec5a665dd9e5a2ac
#
_entry.id   76991a6aca354f85ec5a665dd9e5a2ac
#
_cell.length_a   1.000
_cell.length_b   1.000
_cell.length_c   1.000
_cell.angle_alpha   90.00
_cell.angle_beta   90.00
_cell.angle_gamma   90.00
#
_symmetry.space_group_name_H-M   'P 1'
#
loop_
_entity.id
_entity.type
_entity.pdbx_description
1 polymer ?
#
loop_
_entity_poly.entity_id
_entity_poly.type
_entity_poly.pdbx_seq_one_letter_code
_entity_poly.pdbx_strand_id
1 'polypeptide(L)'
;MKATTLTIMATRGEDQDLVQQTAVSLSAKKSQSTTDRVVPCFGWHPWFSHQILDDTAQPTAAQSPAEHKSTHYAAVLAPSPADDQPFIDLLPVPKPLSELISETRNRLQQFPNALVGEVGLDRAFRLPSPWTPTDIDNRDDQLTPGSREGRRLSNYRVKPEHQRTVLKAQLQLAGEMNRAVSLHSVQAHGGIFEVLKELWAGHERVVLSRRKRDKQRDAEGAVSGDDEGDDEDKTPIGSQSTKSSDPDGKSYPPFPPRICMHSYTGSVEPIRQFLHPSNPSDKVGDVIKALPEDRILIESDLHVAGAQMDELLEDVARQACQLRGWELRHGVQVLADNWRRFVFG
;
A
#
# COMPACT_ATOMS: atom_id res chain seq x y z
N MET A 1 -11.52 -5.91 22.86
CA MET A 1 -11.01 -6.31 21.54
C MET A 1 -10.67 -7.80 21.60
N LYS A 2 -11.36 -8.62 20.78
CA LYS A 2 -11.14 -10.07 20.65
C LYS A 2 -9.99 -10.37 19.68
N ALA A 3 -9.81 -9.55 18.65
CA ALA A 3 -8.69 -9.66 17.74
C ALA A 3 -7.36 -9.58 18.50
N THR A 4 -6.45 -10.53 18.25
CA THR A 4 -5.17 -10.62 18.95
C THR A 4 -4.12 -9.69 18.35
N THR A 5 -4.15 -9.52 17.05
CA THR A 5 -3.25 -8.63 16.30
C THR A 5 -4.03 -7.94 15.19
N LEU A 6 -3.76 -6.66 14.99
CA LEU A 6 -4.35 -5.82 13.94
C LEU A 6 -3.26 -5.13 13.13
N THR A 7 -3.53 -4.92 11.85
CA THR A 7 -2.80 -3.92 11.04
C THR A 7 -3.59 -2.61 11.11
N ILE A 8 -2.94 -1.52 11.54
CA ILE A 8 -3.53 -0.18 11.54
C ILE A 8 -2.80 0.70 10.56
N MET A 9 -3.55 1.48 9.76
CA MET A 9 -3.01 2.22 8.62
C MET A 9 -3.14 3.72 8.83
N ALA A 10 -2.07 4.44 8.49
CA ALA A 10 -2.08 5.88 8.34
C ALA A 10 -2.56 6.26 6.94
N THR A 11 -3.27 7.37 6.81
CA THR A 11 -3.77 7.88 5.52
C THR A 11 -3.21 9.26 5.17
N ARG A 12 -2.81 10.05 6.16
CA ARG A 12 -2.29 11.41 6.01
C ARG A 12 -1.28 11.75 7.12
N GLY A 13 -0.77 13.00 7.12
CA GLY A 13 0.28 13.43 8.06
C GLY A 13 -0.02 13.20 9.53
N GLU A 14 -1.21 13.58 9.97
CA GLU A 14 -1.65 13.44 11.36
C GLU A 14 -1.71 11.99 11.83
N ASP A 15 -2.13 11.09 10.96
CA ASP A 15 -2.31 9.67 11.28
C ASP A 15 -0.96 8.95 11.48
N GLN A 16 0.12 9.42 10.83
CA GLN A 16 1.44 8.77 10.91
C GLN A 16 1.92 8.67 12.36
N ASP A 17 1.81 9.76 13.10
CA ASP A 17 2.26 9.82 14.49
C ASP A 17 1.31 9.05 15.43
N LEU A 18 0.00 9.08 15.17
CA LEU A 18 -0.99 8.32 15.93
C LEU A 18 -0.79 6.81 15.79
N VAL A 19 -0.56 6.34 14.56
CA VAL A 19 -0.26 4.93 14.27
C VAL A 19 1.05 4.51 14.96
N GLN A 20 2.09 5.34 14.88
CA GLN A 20 3.36 5.11 15.55
C GLN A 20 3.21 5.01 17.07
N GLN A 21 2.53 5.98 17.70
CA GLN A 21 2.30 6.00 19.14
C GLN A 21 1.49 4.78 19.60
N THR A 22 0.47 4.40 18.84
CA THR A 22 -0.35 3.22 19.14
C THR A 22 0.48 1.95 19.06
N ALA A 23 1.29 1.78 18.02
CA ALA A 23 2.18 0.62 17.88
C ALA A 23 3.19 0.53 19.03
N VAL A 24 3.80 1.67 19.42
CA VAL A 24 4.70 1.72 20.59
C VAL A 24 3.99 1.36 21.88
N SER A 25 2.79 1.85 22.10
CA SER A 25 2.04 1.63 23.35
C SER A 25 1.58 0.18 23.51
N LEU A 26 1.30 -0.51 22.40
CA LEU A 26 0.79 -1.89 22.34
C LEU A 26 1.86 -2.91 21.93
N SER A 27 3.14 -2.52 21.93
CA SER A 27 4.23 -3.43 21.59
C SER A 27 4.37 -4.57 22.64
N ALA A 28 4.84 -5.73 22.19
CA ALA A 28 5.06 -6.91 23.03
C ALA A 28 5.96 -6.60 24.25
N LYS A 29 6.99 -5.76 24.05
CA LYS A 29 7.91 -5.33 25.13
C LYS A 29 7.22 -4.59 26.27
N LYS A 30 6.12 -3.86 25.98
CA LYS A 30 5.34 -3.14 26.99
C LYS A 30 4.23 -3.98 27.61
N SER A 31 3.64 -4.90 26.85
CA SER A 31 2.47 -5.69 27.25
C SER A 31 2.81 -7.03 27.89
N GLN A 32 4.08 -7.41 27.99
CA GLN A 32 4.55 -8.74 28.40
C GLN A 32 3.96 -9.88 27.53
N SER A 33 3.51 -9.55 26.32
CA SER A 33 3.03 -10.50 25.33
C SER A 33 4.18 -11.05 24.50
N THR A 34 4.00 -12.22 23.89
CA THR A 34 4.98 -12.82 22.97
C THR A 34 4.92 -12.20 21.57
N THR A 35 3.83 -11.49 21.24
CA THR A 35 3.61 -10.88 19.92
C THR A 35 3.09 -9.46 20.07
N ASP A 36 3.45 -8.58 19.13
CA ASP A 36 2.89 -7.24 19.02
C ASP A 36 1.40 -7.34 18.70
N ARG A 37 0.58 -6.52 19.36
CA ARG A 37 -0.86 -6.45 19.11
C ARG A 37 -1.21 -5.60 17.90
N VAL A 38 -0.28 -4.78 17.45
CA VAL A 38 -0.45 -3.87 16.32
C VAL A 38 0.74 -3.99 15.39
N VAL A 39 0.45 -4.19 14.11
CA VAL A 39 1.40 -4.00 13.01
C VAL A 39 1.09 -2.66 12.37
N PRO A 40 1.96 -1.66 12.48
CA PRO A 40 1.73 -0.36 11.88
C PRO A 40 1.90 -0.40 10.36
N CYS A 41 1.12 0.44 9.67
CA CYS A 41 1.22 0.62 8.24
C CYS A 41 1.30 2.12 7.94
N PHE A 42 2.40 2.56 7.33
CA PHE A 42 2.71 3.96 7.08
C PHE A 42 2.62 4.27 5.59
N GLY A 43 1.84 5.29 5.23
CA GLY A 43 1.68 5.67 3.85
C GLY A 43 0.82 6.92 3.69
N TRP A 44 0.76 7.43 2.48
CA TRP A 44 -0.02 8.61 2.14
C TRP A 44 -1.07 8.26 1.12
N HIS A 45 -2.32 8.29 1.57
CA HIS A 45 -3.49 7.89 0.80
C HIS A 45 -3.75 8.81 -0.41
N PRO A 46 -4.23 8.30 -1.54
CA PRO A 46 -4.48 9.09 -2.74
C PRO A 46 -5.42 10.29 -2.52
N TRP A 47 -6.32 10.23 -1.55
CA TRP A 47 -7.21 11.35 -1.21
C TRP A 47 -6.46 12.59 -0.76
N PHE A 48 -5.29 12.42 -0.18
CA PHE A 48 -4.45 13.50 0.35
C PHE A 48 -3.20 13.74 -0.49
N SER A 49 -3.03 13.05 -1.62
CA SER A 49 -1.85 13.19 -2.48
C SER A 49 -1.66 14.62 -3.02
N HIS A 50 -2.75 15.42 -3.14
CA HIS A 50 -2.67 16.83 -3.48
C HIS A 50 -1.83 17.65 -2.49
N GLN A 51 -1.62 17.18 -1.27
CA GLN A 51 -0.80 17.85 -0.25
C GLN A 51 0.70 17.56 -0.41
N ILE A 52 1.09 16.74 -1.39
CA ILE A 52 2.48 16.37 -1.63
C ILE A 52 3.00 17.09 -2.86
N LEU A 53 4.09 17.84 -2.68
CA LEU A 53 4.82 18.51 -3.76
C LEU A 53 5.86 17.54 -4.33
N ASP A 54 5.82 17.27 -5.63
CA ASP A 54 6.90 16.56 -6.32
C ASP A 54 8.11 17.49 -6.47
N ASP A 55 9.07 17.35 -5.58
CA ASP A 55 10.34 18.07 -5.55
C ASP A 55 11.48 17.28 -6.21
N THR A 56 11.16 16.12 -6.83
CA THR A 56 12.15 15.30 -7.58
C THR A 56 12.33 15.79 -9.01
N ALA A 57 11.33 16.49 -9.57
CA ALA A 57 11.40 17.17 -10.84
C ALA A 57 11.99 18.58 -10.61
N GLN A 58 13.10 18.91 -11.22
CA GLN A 58 13.90 20.17 -11.23
C GLN A 58 13.56 21.25 -10.20
N PRO A 59 14.56 21.89 -9.57
CA PRO A 59 14.33 22.99 -8.63
C PRO A 59 13.57 24.12 -9.32
N THR A 60 12.36 24.39 -8.86
CA THR A 60 11.60 25.58 -9.25
C THR A 60 12.37 26.83 -8.84
N ALA A 61 12.42 27.81 -9.75
CA ALA A 61 13.01 29.13 -9.47
C ALA A 61 12.46 29.68 -8.14
N ALA A 62 13.26 30.50 -7.44
CA ALA A 62 12.92 31.05 -6.15
C ALA A 62 11.58 31.81 -6.19
N GLN A 63 10.52 31.13 -5.76
CA GLN A 63 9.16 31.66 -5.60
C GLN A 63 8.89 31.90 -4.11
N SER A 64 8.03 32.83 -3.80
CA SER A 64 7.53 32.96 -2.43
C SER A 64 6.73 31.71 -2.02
N PRO A 65 6.64 31.38 -0.71
CA PRO A 65 5.86 30.22 -0.26
C PRO A 65 4.40 30.23 -0.72
N ALA A 66 3.78 31.42 -0.83
CA ALA A 66 2.40 31.58 -1.30
C ALA A 66 2.26 31.29 -2.80
N GLU A 67 3.18 31.81 -3.62
CA GLU A 67 3.21 31.50 -5.07
C GLU A 67 3.49 30.03 -5.32
N HIS A 68 4.37 29.41 -4.55
CA HIS A 68 4.65 27.98 -4.62
C HIS A 68 3.41 27.13 -4.33
N LYS A 69 2.65 27.52 -3.28
CA LYS A 69 1.40 26.86 -2.90
C LYS A 69 0.36 26.97 -4.02
N SER A 70 0.13 28.18 -4.56
CA SER A 70 -0.86 28.41 -5.62
C SER A 70 -0.48 27.68 -6.91
N THR A 71 0.78 27.74 -7.31
CA THR A 71 1.30 27.02 -8.49
C THR A 71 1.13 25.52 -8.34
N HIS A 72 1.46 24.97 -7.18
CA HIS A 72 1.31 23.54 -6.89
C HIS A 72 -0.15 23.08 -7.05
N TYR A 73 -1.09 23.70 -6.34
CA TYR A 73 -2.50 23.29 -6.38
C TYR A 73 -3.13 23.49 -7.76
N ALA A 74 -2.78 24.54 -8.48
CA ALA A 74 -3.20 24.73 -9.87
C ALA A 74 -2.67 23.63 -10.79
N ALA A 75 -1.48 23.11 -10.51
CA ALA A 75 -0.89 22.03 -11.29
C ALA A 75 -1.49 20.65 -11.00
N VAL A 76 -1.78 20.32 -9.73
CA VAL A 76 -2.15 18.95 -9.32
C VAL A 76 -3.64 18.69 -9.21
N LEU A 77 -4.50 19.73 -9.22
CA LEU A 77 -5.95 19.59 -9.14
C LEU A 77 -6.63 19.76 -10.51
N ALA A 78 -7.78 19.11 -10.66
CA ALA A 78 -8.66 19.20 -11.82
C ALA A 78 -10.15 19.36 -11.39
N PRO A 79 -10.88 20.38 -11.92
CA PRO A 79 -10.36 21.48 -12.71
C PRO A 79 -9.28 22.26 -11.96
N SER A 80 -8.47 23.09 -12.65
CA SER A 80 -7.47 23.91 -11.97
C SER A 80 -8.15 24.96 -11.09
N PRO A 81 -7.75 25.12 -9.80
CA PRO A 81 -8.27 26.15 -8.92
C PRO A 81 -7.54 27.51 -9.07
N ALA A 82 -6.84 27.77 -10.18
CA ALA A 82 -6.03 28.98 -10.35
C ALA A 82 -6.82 30.28 -10.10
N ASP A 83 -8.11 30.29 -10.38
CA ASP A 83 -8.99 31.45 -10.17
C ASP A 83 -9.78 31.37 -8.84
N ASP A 84 -9.47 30.39 -7.97
CA ASP A 84 -10.14 30.18 -6.68
C ASP A 84 -9.12 30.31 -5.53
N GLN A 85 -8.54 31.51 -5.40
CA GLN A 85 -7.55 31.80 -4.36
C GLN A 85 -8.09 31.53 -2.94
N PRO A 86 -9.36 31.87 -2.60
CA PRO A 86 -9.92 31.54 -1.28
C PRO A 86 -9.90 30.04 -0.96
N PHE A 87 -10.12 29.16 -1.95
CA PHE A 87 -9.99 27.74 -1.78
C PHE A 87 -8.55 27.32 -1.52
N ILE A 88 -7.61 27.83 -2.32
CA ILE A 88 -6.17 27.55 -2.20
C ILE A 88 -5.65 28.00 -0.83
N ASP A 89 -6.03 29.18 -0.36
CA ASP A 89 -5.54 29.74 0.92
C ASP A 89 -5.86 28.84 2.12
N LEU A 90 -7.00 28.15 2.07
CA LEU A 90 -7.43 27.23 3.12
C LEU A 90 -6.77 25.83 3.04
N LEU A 91 -6.14 25.49 1.93
CA LEU A 91 -5.40 24.23 1.82
C LEU A 91 -4.08 24.31 2.62
N PRO A 92 -3.51 23.18 3.08
CA PRO A 92 -2.23 23.16 3.77
C PRO A 92 -1.06 23.58 2.87
N VAL A 93 0.06 23.95 3.44
CA VAL A 93 1.32 24.07 2.68
C VAL A 93 1.72 22.68 2.19
N PRO A 94 2.03 22.51 0.89
CA PRO A 94 2.41 21.20 0.36
C PRO A 94 3.71 20.71 0.99
N LYS A 95 3.71 19.42 1.39
CA LYS A 95 4.88 18.72 1.92
C LYS A 95 5.74 18.21 0.76
N PRO A 96 7.06 18.37 0.74
CA PRO A 96 7.94 17.77 -0.24
C PRO A 96 7.83 16.23 -0.26
N LEU A 97 7.80 15.63 -1.45
CA LEU A 97 7.78 14.17 -1.63
C LEU A 97 9.04 13.52 -1.02
N SER A 98 10.19 14.15 -1.20
CA SER A 98 11.45 13.70 -0.59
C SER A 98 11.38 13.62 0.94
N GLU A 99 10.72 14.60 1.58
CA GLU A 99 10.50 14.61 3.04
C GLU A 99 9.56 13.49 3.46
N LEU A 100 8.41 13.30 2.75
CA LEU A 100 7.50 12.20 3.00
C LEU A 100 8.22 10.85 2.95
N ILE A 101 9.02 10.61 1.91
CA ILE A 101 9.76 9.36 1.73
C ILE A 101 10.80 9.18 2.84
N SER A 102 11.51 10.23 3.24
CA SER A 102 12.48 10.19 4.34
C SER A 102 11.83 9.87 5.69
N GLU A 103 10.73 10.53 6.02
CA GLU A 103 9.99 10.28 7.26
C GLU A 103 9.42 8.85 7.30
N THR A 104 8.83 8.39 6.18
CA THR A 104 8.30 7.04 6.08
C THR A 104 9.42 6.01 6.23
N ARG A 105 10.57 6.22 5.61
CA ARG A 105 11.76 5.37 5.78
C ARG A 105 12.18 5.27 7.23
N ASN A 106 12.25 6.38 7.95
CA ASN A 106 12.63 6.40 9.37
C ASN A 106 11.64 5.58 10.23
N ARG A 107 10.32 5.69 9.97
CA ARG A 107 9.31 4.88 10.66
C ARG A 107 9.46 3.40 10.34
N LEU A 108 9.69 3.03 9.08
CA LEU A 108 9.91 1.64 8.67
C LEU A 108 11.16 1.03 9.31
N GLN A 109 12.21 1.81 9.55
CA GLN A 109 13.41 1.37 10.27
C GLN A 109 13.12 1.12 11.75
N GLN A 110 12.28 1.94 12.39
CA GLN A 110 11.89 1.76 13.79
C GLN A 110 10.99 0.53 14.00
N PHE A 111 10.19 0.17 13.00
CA PHE A 111 9.23 -0.93 13.05
C PHE A 111 9.55 -1.97 11.97
N PRO A 112 10.37 -2.99 12.29
CA PRO A 112 10.81 -3.99 11.31
C PRO A 112 9.68 -4.74 10.60
N ASN A 113 8.51 -4.88 11.23
CA ASN A 113 7.33 -5.54 10.68
C ASN A 113 6.32 -4.55 10.04
N ALA A 114 6.60 -3.25 10.03
CA ALA A 114 5.70 -2.26 9.46
C ALA A 114 5.51 -2.46 7.96
N LEU A 115 4.30 -2.18 7.49
CA LEU A 115 3.91 -2.19 6.08
C LEU A 115 3.97 -0.78 5.50
N VAL A 116 3.90 -0.67 4.17
CA VAL A 116 3.64 0.59 3.48
C VAL A 116 2.18 0.63 3.04
N GLY A 117 1.45 1.66 3.48
CA GLY A 117 0.04 1.86 3.18
C GLY A 117 -0.66 2.74 4.25
N GLU A 118 -1.87 3.17 4.00
CA GLU A 118 -2.64 2.92 2.79
C GLU A 118 -2.16 3.84 1.66
N VAL A 119 -1.77 3.27 0.52
CA VAL A 119 -1.29 4.00 -0.65
C VAL A 119 -2.08 3.56 -1.88
N GLY A 120 -2.14 4.35 -2.94
CA GLY A 120 -2.89 3.90 -4.11
C GLY A 120 -3.35 4.99 -5.05
N LEU A 121 -4.44 4.67 -5.79
CA LEU A 121 -5.09 5.57 -6.73
C LEU A 121 -6.62 5.58 -6.50
N ASP A 122 -7.22 6.77 -6.51
CA ASP A 122 -8.66 6.95 -6.45
C ASP A 122 -9.12 7.99 -7.49
N ARG A 123 -9.87 7.55 -8.50
CA ARG A 123 -10.42 8.42 -9.53
C ARG A 123 -11.82 8.95 -9.20
N ALA A 124 -12.46 8.40 -8.18
CA ALA A 124 -13.80 8.79 -7.77
C ALA A 124 -13.81 9.92 -6.75
N PHE A 125 -12.77 9.99 -5.91
CA PHE A 125 -12.72 10.95 -4.81
C PHE A 125 -12.71 12.41 -5.28
N ARG A 126 -13.52 13.23 -4.65
CA ARG A 126 -13.52 14.69 -4.77
C ARG A 126 -13.10 15.29 -3.43
N LEU A 127 -12.25 16.30 -3.49
CA LEU A 127 -11.81 16.98 -2.28
C LEU A 127 -13.03 17.57 -1.55
N PRO A 128 -13.14 17.35 -0.22
CA PRO A 128 -14.07 18.15 0.58
C PRO A 128 -13.68 19.63 0.53
N SER A 129 -14.64 20.51 0.73
CA SER A 129 -14.32 21.92 0.97
C SER A 129 -13.35 22.02 2.15
N PRO A 130 -12.33 22.89 2.10
CA PRO A 130 -11.42 23.10 3.20
C PRO A 130 -12.15 23.50 4.48
N TRP A 131 -11.56 23.26 5.62
CA TRP A 131 -12.06 23.74 6.89
C TRP A 131 -11.98 25.25 6.96
N THR A 132 -13.12 25.91 7.22
CA THR A 132 -13.11 27.29 7.66
C THR A 132 -12.92 27.36 9.18
N PRO A 133 -12.48 28.51 9.75
CA PRO A 133 -12.40 28.64 11.20
C PRO A 133 -13.70 28.27 11.93
N THR A 134 -14.85 28.67 11.38
CA THR A 134 -16.17 28.33 11.94
C THR A 134 -16.46 26.82 11.87
N ASP A 135 -16.03 26.13 10.81
CA ASP A 135 -16.22 24.68 10.69
C ASP A 135 -15.37 23.93 11.70
N ILE A 136 -14.14 24.43 11.98
CA ILE A 136 -13.24 23.84 12.98
C ILE A 136 -13.85 23.95 14.38
N ASP A 137 -14.41 25.11 14.73
CA ASP A 137 -15.05 25.34 16.04
C ASP A 137 -16.30 24.46 16.25
N ASN A 138 -16.98 24.06 15.16
CA ASN A 138 -18.17 23.23 15.19
C ASN A 138 -17.92 21.78 14.74
N ARG A 139 -16.69 21.35 14.72
CA ARG A 139 -16.31 20.00 14.28
C ARG A 139 -16.96 18.94 15.21
N ASP A 140 -17.55 17.94 14.60
CA ASP A 140 -18.03 16.75 15.29
C ASP A 140 -16.90 15.70 15.38
N ASP A 141 -16.31 15.57 16.55
CA ASP A 141 -15.21 14.63 16.80
C ASP A 141 -15.64 13.15 16.73
N GLN A 142 -16.95 12.88 16.62
CA GLN A 142 -17.45 11.51 16.45
C GLN A 142 -17.48 11.08 14.98
N LEU A 143 -17.34 12.00 14.07
CA LEU A 143 -17.21 11.67 12.64
C LEU A 143 -15.82 11.12 12.34
N THR A 144 -15.77 10.23 11.34
CA THR A 144 -14.53 9.59 10.93
C THR A 144 -13.47 10.61 10.52
N PRO A 145 -12.34 10.71 11.24
CA PRO A 145 -11.23 11.56 10.83
C PRO A 145 -10.71 11.17 9.43
N GLY A 146 -10.33 12.17 8.66
CA GLY A 146 -9.79 11.93 7.31
C GLY A 146 -10.82 11.78 6.21
N SER A 147 -12.07 11.50 6.56
CA SER A 147 -13.18 11.51 5.62
C SER A 147 -13.71 12.92 5.36
N ARG A 148 -14.85 13.00 4.72
CA ARG A 148 -15.57 14.26 4.44
C ARG A 148 -15.98 15.02 5.72
N GLU A 149 -16.23 14.32 6.81
CA GLU A 149 -16.65 14.87 8.12
C GLU A 149 -17.82 15.86 8.00
N GLY A 150 -18.85 15.51 7.21
CA GLY A 150 -20.01 16.37 6.97
C GLY A 150 -19.77 17.53 6.00
N ARG A 151 -18.56 17.86 5.63
CA ARG A 151 -18.24 18.95 4.69
C ARG A 151 -18.84 18.71 3.29
N ARG A 152 -19.14 19.77 2.59
CA ARG A 152 -19.55 19.71 1.18
C ARG A 152 -18.37 19.25 0.32
N LEU A 153 -18.65 18.51 -0.74
CA LEU A 153 -17.64 18.18 -1.75
C LEU A 153 -17.42 19.36 -2.67
N SER A 154 -16.16 19.72 -2.88
CA SER A 154 -15.74 20.65 -3.92
C SER A 154 -15.87 20.01 -5.31
N ASN A 155 -15.61 20.78 -6.37
CA ASN A 155 -15.51 20.25 -7.71
C ASN A 155 -14.12 19.65 -8.02
N TYR A 156 -13.16 19.83 -7.15
CA TYR A 156 -11.76 19.50 -7.38
C TYR A 156 -11.47 18.02 -7.11
N ARG A 157 -10.65 17.44 -8.00
CA ARG A 157 -10.07 16.08 -7.86
C ARG A 157 -8.57 16.17 -8.03
N VAL A 158 -7.84 15.25 -7.44
CA VAL A 158 -6.41 15.12 -7.72
C VAL A 158 -6.22 14.50 -9.10
N LYS A 159 -5.35 15.10 -9.92
CA LYS A 159 -4.99 14.56 -11.23
C LYS A 159 -4.39 13.16 -11.09
N PRO A 160 -4.80 12.19 -11.94
CA PRO A 160 -4.29 10.82 -11.85
C PRO A 160 -2.76 10.71 -11.98
N GLU A 161 -2.16 11.56 -12.80
CA GLU A 161 -0.71 11.60 -13.01
C GLU A 161 0.02 11.93 -11.72
N HIS A 162 -0.49 12.90 -10.96
CA HIS A 162 0.08 13.28 -9.67
C HIS A 162 -0.08 12.18 -8.62
N GLN A 163 -1.26 11.54 -8.53
CA GLN A 163 -1.44 10.37 -7.68
C GLN A 163 -0.45 9.26 -8.03
N ARG A 164 -0.20 9.01 -9.34
CA ARG A 164 0.78 8.00 -9.80
C ARG A 164 2.20 8.32 -9.36
N THR A 165 2.64 9.58 -9.42
CA THR A 165 3.96 10.01 -8.94
C THR A 165 4.13 9.69 -7.46
N VAL A 166 3.17 10.10 -6.63
CA VAL A 166 3.22 9.85 -5.18
C VAL A 166 3.15 8.36 -4.85
N LEU A 167 2.30 7.60 -5.57
CA LEU A 167 2.21 6.14 -5.41
C LEU A 167 3.54 5.46 -5.77
N LYS A 168 4.12 5.80 -6.93
CA LYS A 168 5.35 5.16 -7.43
C LYS A 168 6.51 5.31 -6.45
N ALA A 169 6.69 6.51 -5.89
CA ALA A 169 7.73 6.77 -4.89
C ALA A 169 7.55 5.91 -3.62
N GLN A 170 6.32 5.77 -3.14
CA GLN A 170 6.02 4.94 -1.97
C GLN A 170 6.21 3.43 -2.25
N LEU A 171 5.87 2.96 -3.46
CA LEU A 171 6.11 1.57 -3.88
C LEU A 171 7.60 1.26 -4.02
N GLN A 172 8.39 2.20 -4.54
CA GLN A 172 9.85 2.08 -4.61
C GLN A 172 10.46 1.99 -3.22
N LEU A 173 10.06 2.87 -2.30
CA LEU A 173 10.49 2.79 -0.90
C LEU A 173 10.14 1.43 -0.28
N ALA A 174 8.93 0.92 -0.52
CA ALA A 174 8.51 -0.38 -0.02
C ALA A 174 9.38 -1.52 -0.56
N GLY A 175 9.78 -1.46 -1.84
CA GLY A 175 10.74 -2.39 -2.45
C GLY A 175 12.09 -2.31 -1.77
N GLU A 176 12.71 -1.12 -1.73
CA GLU A 176 14.01 -0.85 -1.11
C GLU A 176 14.10 -1.33 0.35
N MET A 177 13.00 -1.21 1.10
CA MET A 177 12.89 -1.60 2.50
C MET A 177 12.36 -3.04 2.68
N ASN A 178 12.09 -3.76 1.59
CA ASN A 178 11.49 -5.10 1.58
C ASN A 178 10.19 -5.19 2.39
N ARG A 179 9.27 -4.22 2.20
CA ARG A 179 8.00 -4.12 2.92
C ARG A 179 6.82 -4.50 2.05
N ALA A 180 5.88 -5.25 2.63
CA ALA A 180 4.59 -5.49 2.01
C ALA A 180 3.77 -4.19 1.93
N VAL A 181 2.85 -4.13 0.95
CA VAL A 181 2.08 -2.91 0.65
C VAL A 181 0.59 -3.19 0.70
N SER A 182 -0.17 -2.30 1.36
CA SER A 182 -1.62 -2.23 1.26
C SER A 182 -2.04 -1.15 0.26
N LEU A 183 -2.68 -1.57 -0.85
CA LEU A 183 -3.04 -0.75 -1.99
C LEU A 183 -4.52 -0.44 -2.06
N HIS A 184 -4.85 0.84 -2.02
CA HIS A 184 -6.17 1.40 -2.34
C HIS A 184 -6.37 1.51 -3.84
N SER A 185 -7.53 1.05 -4.34
CA SER A 185 -7.83 1.10 -5.77
C SER A 185 -9.30 1.33 -6.04
N VAL A 186 -9.71 2.58 -6.26
CA VAL A 186 -11.07 2.93 -6.63
C VAL A 186 -11.12 3.49 -8.05
N GLN A 187 -11.80 2.76 -8.96
CA GLN A 187 -11.90 3.06 -10.39
C GLN A 187 -10.53 3.27 -11.07
N ALA A 188 -9.46 2.65 -10.56
CA ALA A 188 -8.09 2.91 -10.96
C ALA A 188 -7.22 1.65 -11.13
N HIS A 189 -7.81 0.46 -11.18
CA HIS A 189 -7.07 -0.83 -11.21
C HIS A 189 -6.04 -0.89 -12.37
N GLY A 190 -6.44 -0.45 -13.57
CA GLY A 190 -5.51 -0.38 -14.72
C GLY A 190 -4.34 0.56 -14.47
N GLY A 191 -4.60 1.73 -13.86
CA GLY A 191 -3.55 2.70 -13.51
C GLY A 191 -2.55 2.16 -12.48
N ILE A 192 -3.03 1.43 -11.47
CA ILE A 192 -2.16 0.72 -10.52
C ILE A 192 -1.32 -0.34 -11.23
N PHE A 193 -1.95 -1.14 -12.10
CA PHE A 193 -1.24 -2.18 -12.85
C PHE A 193 -0.12 -1.58 -13.72
N GLU A 194 -0.37 -0.45 -14.38
CA GLU A 194 0.67 0.24 -15.16
C GLU A 194 1.85 0.70 -14.30
N VAL A 195 1.60 1.29 -13.13
CA VAL A 195 2.67 1.69 -12.20
C VAL A 195 3.48 0.48 -11.75
N LEU A 196 2.83 -0.63 -11.39
CA LEU A 196 3.51 -1.85 -11.00
C LEU A 196 4.31 -2.45 -12.16
N LYS A 197 3.75 -2.45 -13.37
CA LYS A 197 4.43 -2.93 -14.58
C LYS A 197 5.70 -2.13 -14.87
N GLU A 198 5.67 -0.81 -14.71
CA GLU A 198 6.87 0.03 -14.81
C GLU A 198 7.95 -0.37 -13.80
N LEU A 199 7.56 -0.67 -12.55
CA LEU A 199 8.49 -1.08 -11.49
C LEU A 199 9.02 -2.50 -11.69
N TRP A 200 8.24 -3.40 -12.30
CA TRP A 200 8.63 -4.78 -12.60
C TRP A 200 9.49 -4.92 -13.86
N ALA A 201 9.57 -3.89 -14.69
CA ALA A 201 10.30 -3.96 -15.95
C ALA A 201 11.74 -4.43 -15.74
N GLY A 202 12.12 -5.51 -16.42
CA GLY A 202 13.43 -6.15 -16.29
C GLY A 202 13.58 -7.11 -15.11
N HIS A 203 12.51 -7.33 -14.33
CA HIS A 203 12.48 -8.26 -13.19
C HIS A 203 11.41 -9.36 -13.34
N GLU A 204 10.82 -9.49 -14.52
CA GLU A 204 9.76 -10.46 -14.78
C GLU A 204 10.26 -11.90 -14.59
N ARG A 205 9.45 -12.72 -13.93
CA ARG A 205 9.76 -14.15 -13.77
C ARG A 205 9.63 -14.87 -15.12
N VAL A 206 10.62 -15.68 -15.45
CA VAL A 206 10.55 -16.55 -16.65
C VAL A 206 9.51 -17.63 -16.42
N VAL A 207 8.38 -17.55 -17.12
CA VAL A 207 7.35 -18.58 -17.10
C VAL A 207 7.64 -19.62 -18.18
N LEU A 208 8.15 -20.78 -17.77
CA LEU A 208 8.34 -21.89 -18.71
C LEU A 208 6.98 -22.41 -19.18
N SER A 209 6.80 -22.60 -20.49
CA SER A 209 5.62 -23.26 -21.02
C SER A 209 5.49 -24.69 -20.46
N ARG A 210 4.25 -25.21 -20.37
CA ARG A 210 3.99 -26.57 -19.85
C ARG A 210 4.90 -27.62 -20.51
N ARG A 211 5.08 -27.54 -21.83
CA ARG A 211 5.96 -28.42 -22.61
C ARG A 211 7.44 -28.31 -22.22
N LYS A 212 7.92 -27.12 -21.82
CA LYS A 212 9.30 -26.94 -21.36
C LYS A 212 9.48 -27.45 -19.93
N ARG A 213 8.48 -27.28 -19.07
CA ARG A 213 8.48 -27.82 -17.69
C ARG A 213 8.47 -29.37 -17.71
N ASP A 214 7.65 -29.97 -18.57
CA ASP A 214 7.61 -31.43 -18.72
C ASP A 214 8.94 -31.98 -19.21
N LYS A 215 9.57 -31.34 -20.22
CA LYS A 215 10.91 -31.70 -20.68
C LYS A 215 12.01 -31.54 -19.63
N GLN A 216 11.92 -30.54 -18.80
CA GLN A 216 12.89 -30.33 -17.71
C GLN A 216 12.73 -31.37 -16.61
N ARG A 217 11.49 -31.75 -16.23
CA ARG A 217 11.22 -32.85 -15.30
C ARG A 217 11.69 -34.21 -15.85
N ASP A 218 11.50 -34.45 -17.14
CA ASP A 218 11.97 -35.69 -17.80
C ASP A 218 13.52 -35.75 -17.84
N ALA A 219 14.18 -34.61 -17.98
CA ALA A 219 15.65 -34.52 -17.94
C ALA A 219 16.20 -34.65 -16.50
N GLU A 220 15.57 -34.06 -15.52
CA GLU A 220 15.95 -34.18 -14.11
C GLU A 220 15.66 -35.57 -13.52
N GLY A 221 14.62 -36.27 -14.05
CA GLY A 221 14.32 -37.65 -13.69
C GLY A 221 15.24 -38.71 -14.32
N ALA A 222 16.09 -38.35 -15.28
CA ALA A 222 17.02 -39.24 -15.95
C ALA A 222 18.43 -39.22 -15.37
N VAL A 223 18.73 -38.38 -14.38
CA VAL A 223 20.03 -38.29 -13.71
C VAL A 223 19.95 -38.81 -12.28
N SER A 224 19.84 -40.13 -12.15
CA SER A 224 20.26 -40.85 -10.94
C SER A 224 21.50 -41.69 -11.30
N GLY A 225 22.65 -41.08 -11.20
CA GLY A 225 23.95 -41.73 -11.43
C GLY A 225 25.05 -40.76 -11.02
N ASP A 226 25.79 -41.14 -9.99
CA ASP A 226 26.90 -40.44 -9.36
C ASP A 226 27.83 -39.76 -10.36
N ASP A 227 28.01 -38.45 -10.21
CA ASP A 227 29.28 -37.80 -10.55
C ASP A 227 29.43 -36.49 -9.75
N GLU A 228 30.45 -36.46 -8.88
CA GLU A 228 30.89 -35.26 -8.16
C GLU A 228 31.66 -34.38 -9.15
N GLY A 229 31.09 -33.25 -9.55
CA GLY A 229 31.74 -32.27 -10.42
C GLY A 229 31.36 -30.86 -10.01
N ASP A 230 32.32 -30.11 -9.45
CA ASP A 230 32.29 -28.68 -9.20
C ASP A 230 31.83 -27.92 -10.45
N ASP A 231 30.68 -27.29 -10.39
CA ASP A 231 30.26 -26.31 -11.40
C ASP A 231 30.03 -24.94 -10.81
N GLU A 232 30.92 -24.04 -11.17
CA GLU A 232 30.91 -22.62 -10.86
C GLU A 232 29.61 -21.95 -11.30
N ASP A 233 29.00 -21.24 -10.40
CA ASP A 233 27.81 -20.40 -10.51
C ASP A 233 27.97 -19.34 -11.62
N LYS A 234 27.35 -19.55 -12.79
CA LYS A 234 27.21 -18.56 -13.86
C LYS A 234 25.95 -17.73 -13.65
N THR A 235 26.08 -16.66 -12.84
CA THR A 235 25.10 -15.58 -12.80
C THR A 235 25.02 -14.84 -14.13
N PRO A 236 23.82 -14.52 -14.66
CA PRO A 236 23.68 -13.68 -15.85
C PRO A 236 24.05 -12.23 -15.52
N ILE A 237 24.91 -11.67 -16.33
CA ILE A 237 25.31 -10.26 -16.31
C ILE A 237 24.08 -9.41 -16.65
N GLY A 238 23.54 -8.70 -15.66
CA GLY A 238 22.41 -7.80 -15.80
C GLY A 238 22.82 -6.33 -15.68
N SER A 239 22.10 -5.48 -16.33
CA SER A 239 22.17 -4.03 -16.44
C SER A 239 22.39 -3.32 -15.11
N GLN A 240 23.17 -2.24 -15.14
CA GLN A 240 23.42 -1.32 -14.01
C GLN A 240 22.12 -0.59 -13.61
N SER A 241 21.46 -1.04 -12.57
CA SER A 241 20.49 -0.26 -11.84
C SER A 241 21.15 0.26 -10.55
N THR A 242 20.86 1.49 -10.19
CA THR A 242 21.30 2.12 -8.93
C THR A 242 20.80 1.28 -7.75
N LYS A 243 21.66 0.49 -7.16
CA LYS A 243 21.36 -0.40 -6.04
C LYS A 243 21.37 0.40 -4.76
N SER A 244 20.22 0.64 -4.14
CA SER A 244 20.16 0.99 -2.73
C SER A 244 20.41 -0.27 -1.91
N SER A 245 21.43 -0.27 -1.06
CA SER A 245 21.74 -1.38 -0.15
C SER A 245 21.24 -1.06 1.25
N ASP A 246 20.60 -2.03 1.90
CA ASP A 246 20.30 -2.04 3.31
C ASP A 246 21.60 -1.98 4.15
N PRO A 247 21.56 -1.55 5.45
CA PRO A 247 22.73 -1.62 6.36
C PRO A 247 23.43 -2.99 6.37
N ASP A 248 22.73 -4.07 6.08
CA ASP A 248 23.27 -5.43 5.96
C ASP A 248 23.82 -5.78 4.56
N GLY A 249 23.91 -4.81 3.63
CA GLY A 249 24.44 -5.01 2.27
C GLY A 249 23.54 -5.77 1.31
N LYS A 250 22.27 -6.08 1.68
CA LYS A 250 21.30 -6.73 0.80
C LYS A 250 20.70 -5.72 -0.17
N SER A 251 20.71 -6.03 -1.45
CA SER A 251 20.03 -5.27 -2.49
C SER A 251 18.67 -5.88 -2.76
N TYR A 252 17.61 -5.09 -2.57
CA TYR A 252 16.24 -5.49 -2.87
C TYR A 252 15.76 -4.87 -4.21
N PRO A 253 14.78 -5.48 -4.87
CA PRO A 253 14.22 -4.94 -6.11
C PRO A 253 13.42 -3.63 -5.82
N PRO A 254 13.22 -2.76 -6.83
CA PRO A 254 12.54 -1.47 -6.67
C PRO A 254 11.01 -1.59 -6.61
N PHE A 255 10.49 -2.72 -6.14
CA PHE A 255 9.05 -2.98 -6.02
C PHE A 255 8.77 -3.81 -4.77
N PRO A 256 7.58 -3.68 -4.17
CA PRO A 256 7.24 -4.39 -2.94
C PRO A 256 7.20 -5.90 -3.15
N PRO A 257 7.68 -6.70 -2.17
CA PRO A 257 7.68 -8.17 -2.27
C PRO A 257 6.26 -8.75 -2.27
N ARG A 258 5.33 -8.12 -1.56
CA ARG A 258 3.94 -8.56 -1.43
C ARG A 258 3.00 -7.37 -1.49
N ILE A 259 1.83 -7.56 -2.11
CA ILE A 259 0.82 -6.52 -2.31
C ILE A 259 -0.55 -7.05 -1.90
N CYS A 260 -1.25 -6.33 -1.04
CA CYS A 260 -2.67 -6.48 -0.76
C CYS A 260 -3.46 -5.40 -1.51
N MET A 261 -4.48 -5.81 -2.24
CA MET A 261 -5.46 -4.88 -2.82
C MET A 261 -6.57 -4.66 -1.80
N HIS A 262 -6.50 -3.57 -1.09
CA HIS A 262 -7.44 -3.15 -0.08
C HIS A 262 -8.78 -2.72 -0.70
N SER A 263 -9.89 -3.03 -0.08
CA SER A 263 -11.26 -2.63 -0.50
C SER A 263 -11.53 -2.80 -2.00
N TYR A 264 -11.10 -3.93 -2.57
CA TYR A 264 -11.23 -4.15 -4.00
C TYR A 264 -12.69 -4.34 -4.42
N THR A 265 -13.23 -3.42 -5.21
CA THR A 265 -14.61 -3.46 -5.73
C THR A 265 -14.72 -3.75 -7.24
N GLY A 266 -13.59 -4.08 -7.89
CA GLY A 266 -13.53 -4.36 -9.32
C GLY A 266 -13.99 -5.76 -9.70
N SER A 267 -14.06 -6.01 -11.02
CA SER A 267 -14.34 -7.35 -11.54
C SER A 267 -13.14 -8.30 -11.39
N VAL A 268 -13.36 -9.59 -11.67
CA VAL A 268 -12.31 -10.64 -11.57
C VAL A 268 -11.22 -10.50 -12.62
N GLU A 269 -11.53 -9.96 -13.80
CA GLU A 269 -10.61 -9.87 -14.93
C GLU A 269 -9.34 -9.04 -14.62
N PRO A 270 -9.41 -7.82 -14.06
CA PRO A 270 -8.21 -7.10 -13.65
C PRO A 270 -7.36 -7.85 -12.63
N ILE A 271 -7.98 -8.59 -11.69
CA ILE A 271 -7.24 -9.39 -10.70
C ILE A 271 -6.37 -10.45 -11.37
N ARG A 272 -6.84 -11.11 -12.43
CA ARG A 272 -6.06 -12.10 -13.17
C ARG A 272 -4.76 -11.53 -13.71
N GLN A 273 -4.75 -10.24 -14.12
CA GLN A 273 -3.53 -9.57 -14.56
C GLN A 273 -2.52 -9.44 -13.42
N PHE A 274 -3.00 -9.08 -12.23
CA PHE A 274 -2.16 -9.00 -11.03
C PHE A 274 -1.64 -10.38 -10.59
N LEU A 275 -2.38 -11.44 -10.77
CA LEU A 275 -2.01 -12.81 -10.39
C LEU A 275 -1.19 -13.55 -11.44
N HIS A 276 -0.83 -12.92 -12.56
CA HIS A 276 -0.06 -13.57 -13.62
C HIS A 276 1.30 -14.05 -13.09
N PRO A 277 1.72 -15.31 -13.41
CA PRO A 277 2.94 -15.91 -12.84
C PRO A 277 4.24 -15.17 -13.16
N SER A 278 4.28 -14.38 -14.26
CA SER A 278 5.45 -13.57 -14.62
C SER A 278 5.67 -12.36 -13.71
N ASN A 279 4.69 -11.96 -12.93
CA ASN A 279 4.83 -10.82 -12.04
C ASN A 279 5.70 -11.19 -10.83
N PRO A 280 6.71 -10.37 -10.49
CA PRO A 280 7.69 -10.71 -9.46
C PRO A 280 7.18 -10.53 -8.03
N SER A 281 6.12 -9.74 -7.79
CA SER A 281 5.53 -9.56 -6.45
C SER A 281 4.48 -10.61 -6.14
N ASP A 282 4.48 -11.14 -4.92
CA ASP A 282 3.39 -11.97 -4.42
C ASP A 282 2.19 -11.08 -4.04
N LYS A 283 1.00 -11.49 -4.43
CA LYS A 283 -0.21 -10.67 -4.36
C LYS A 283 -1.30 -11.33 -3.54
N VAL A 284 -1.98 -10.52 -2.74
CA VAL A 284 -3.16 -10.91 -1.98
C VAL A 284 -4.28 -9.95 -2.35
N GLY A 285 -5.41 -10.44 -2.76
CA GLY A 285 -6.55 -9.61 -3.19
C GLY A 285 -7.91 -10.16 -2.77
N ASP A 286 -8.91 -9.31 -2.80
CA ASP A 286 -10.19 -9.43 -2.07
C ASP A 286 -11.41 -9.92 -2.86
N VAL A 287 -11.25 -10.63 -3.99
CA VAL A 287 -12.42 -11.20 -4.68
C VAL A 287 -12.63 -12.64 -4.23
N ILE A 288 -13.35 -12.77 -3.15
CA ILE A 288 -13.46 -13.97 -2.31
C ILE A 288 -13.72 -15.28 -3.07
N LYS A 289 -14.55 -15.28 -4.12
CA LYS A 289 -14.89 -16.51 -4.85
C LYS A 289 -13.89 -16.92 -5.92
N ALA A 290 -13.18 -15.96 -6.49
CA ALA A 290 -12.32 -16.17 -7.66
C ALA A 290 -10.84 -16.28 -7.29
N LEU A 291 -10.46 -15.89 -6.08
CA LEU A 291 -9.09 -15.93 -5.61
C LEU A 291 -8.68 -17.33 -5.13
N PRO A 292 -7.41 -17.68 -5.26
CA PRO A 292 -6.84 -18.81 -4.52
C PRO A 292 -7.08 -18.66 -3.01
N GLU A 293 -7.21 -19.79 -2.31
CA GLU A 293 -7.50 -19.81 -0.88
C GLU A 293 -6.47 -19.02 -0.06
N ASP A 294 -5.22 -19.08 -0.48
CA ASP A 294 -4.08 -18.43 0.18
C ASP A 294 -3.94 -16.91 -0.14
N ARG A 295 -4.95 -16.29 -0.76
CA ARG A 295 -4.93 -14.91 -1.23
C ARG A 295 -6.03 -14.00 -0.66
N ILE A 296 -6.75 -14.47 0.36
CA ILE A 296 -7.88 -13.77 0.96
C ILE A 296 -7.47 -13.18 2.31
N LEU A 297 -7.72 -11.89 2.48
CA LEU A 297 -7.63 -11.17 3.75
C LEU A 297 -8.99 -10.56 4.10
N ILE A 298 -9.17 -10.15 5.34
CA ILE A 298 -10.38 -9.46 5.82
C ILE A 298 -9.99 -8.18 6.55
N GLU A 299 -10.90 -7.23 6.54
CA GLU A 299 -10.78 -5.95 7.22
C GLU A 299 -12.13 -5.49 7.77
N SER A 300 -12.12 -4.55 8.71
CA SER A 300 -13.32 -3.89 9.23
C SER A 300 -13.53 -2.50 8.65
N ASP A 301 -12.48 -1.91 8.07
CA ASP A 301 -12.43 -0.53 7.58
C ASP A 301 -12.88 0.52 8.64
N LEU A 302 -12.72 0.18 9.93
CA LEU A 302 -13.03 1.06 11.04
C LEU A 302 -11.79 1.79 11.57
N HIS A 303 -11.96 3.06 11.89
CA HIS A 303 -10.94 3.90 12.51
C HIS A 303 -10.88 3.77 14.04
N VAL A 304 -11.81 3.02 14.66
CA VAL A 304 -11.91 2.83 16.12
C VAL A 304 -11.85 1.35 16.46
N ALA A 305 -10.89 0.96 17.31
CA ALA A 305 -10.84 -0.39 17.86
C ALA A 305 -11.86 -0.55 19.00
N GLY A 306 -12.55 -1.69 19.05
CA GLY A 306 -13.53 -1.98 20.10
C GLY A 306 -14.48 -3.11 19.74
N ALA A 307 -15.61 -3.18 20.45
CA ALA A 307 -16.60 -4.24 20.26
C ALA A 307 -17.18 -4.23 18.83
N GLN A 308 -17.51 -3.07 18.29
CA GLN A 308 -18.03 -2.94 16.94
C GLN A 308 -17.06 -3.46 15.88
N MET A 309 -15.77 -3.17 16.04
CA MET A 309 -14.74 -3.71 15.13
C MET A 309 -14.67 -5.23 15.21
N ASP A 310 -14.70 -5.80 16.41
CA ASP A 310 -14.71 -7.25 16.62
C ASP A 310 -15.94 -7.92 15.98
N GLU A 311 -17.11 -7.29 16.08
CA GLU A 311 -18.36 -7.76 15.46
C GLU A 311 -18.26 -7.76 13.92
N LEU A 312 -17.79 -6.64 13.34
CA LEU A 312 -17.63 -6.53 11.89
C LEU A 312 -16.59 -7.52 11.33
N LEU A 313 -15.46 -7.70 12.02
CA LEU A 313 -14.45 -8.68 11.63
C LEU A 313 -15.00 -10.11 11.71
N GLU A 314 -15.79 -10.43 12.73
CA GLU A 314 -16.45 -11.73 12.85
C GLU A 314 -17.46 -11.94 11.72
N ASP A 315 -18.28 -10.93 11.40
CA ASP A 315 -19.28 -11.01 10.32
C ASP A 315 -18.61 -11.21 8.96
N VAL A 316 -17.57 -10.44 8.65
CA VAL A 316 -16.82 -10.60 7.39
C VAL A 316 -16.15 -11.96 7.30
N ALA A 317 -15.57 -12.46 8.41
CA ALA A 317 -14.98 -13.79 8.44
C ALA A 317 -16.02 -14.89 8.18
N ARG A 318 -17.21 -14.78 8.79
CA ARG A 318 -18.32 -15.71 8.56
C ARG A 318 -18.84 -15.68 7.12
N GLN A 319 -18.99 -14.47 6.55
CA GLN A 319 -19.39 -14.30 5.15
C GLN A 319 -18.34 -14.89 4.19
N ALA A 320 -17.05 -14.67 4.43
CA ALA A 320 -15.98 -15.26 3.65
C ALA A 320 -16.02 -16.80 3.69
N CYS A 321 -16.19 -17.38 4.88
CA CYS A 321 -16.33 -18.82 5.05
C CYS A 321 -17.55 -19.37 4.31
N GLN A 322 -18.71 -18.72 4.43
CA GLN A 322 -19.94 -19.13 3.73
C GLN A 322 -19.77 -19.07 2.21
N LEU A 323 -19.19 -18.00 1.67
CA LEU A 323 -18.97 -17.84 0.24
C LEU A 323 -17.98 -18.86 -0.34
N ARG A 324 -17.02 -19.29 0.47
CA ARG A 324 -16.00 -20.29 0.10
C ARG A 324 -16.40 -21.72 0.40
N GLY A 325 -17.51 -21.95 1.13
CA GLY A 325 -17.90 -23.26 1.63
C GLY A 325 -16.95 -23.83 2.67
N TRP A 326 -16.25 -22.94 3.42
CA TRP A 326 -15.34 -23.35 4.48
C TRP A 326 -16.09 -23.57 5.79
N GLU A 327 -15.68 -24.61 6.53
CA GLU A 327 -16.03 -24.72 7.94
C GLU A 327 -15.39 -23.54 8.70
N LEU A 328 -16.10 -22.92 9.66
CA LEU A 328 -15.69 -21.66 10.27
C LEU A 328 -14.31 -21.73 10.91
N ARG A 329 -14.01 -22.82 11.63
CA ARG A 329 -12.71 -22.98 12.29
C ARG A 329 -11.57 -23.08 11.28
N HIS A 330 -11.78 -23.81 10.18
CA HIS A 330 -10.83 -23.91 9.08
C HIS A 330 -10.64 -22.54 8.40
N GLY A 331 -11.71 -21.86 8.05
CA GLY A 331 -11.65 -20.57 7.36
C GLY A 331 -10.94 -19.50 8.18
N VAL A 332 -11.21 -19.40 9.49
CA VAL A 332 -10.50 -18.47 10.38
C VAL A 332 -9.00 -18.78 10.42
N GLN A 333 -8.61 -20.06 10.43
CA GLN A 333 -7.19 -20.44 10.38
C GLN A 333 -6.55 -20.01 9.05
N VAL A 334 -7.21 -20.26 7.92
CA VAL A 334 -6.75 -19.83 6.59
C VAL A 334 -6.54 -18.32 6.53
N LEU A 335 -7.52 -17.55 6.98
CA LEU A 335 -7.44 -16.08 7.00
C LEU A 335 -6.27 -15.58 7.88
N ALA A 336 -6.06 -16.19 9.04
CA ALA A 336 -4.96 -15.86 9.95
C ALA A 336 -3.59 -16.21 9.32
N ASP A 337 -3.47 -17.34 8.65
CA ASP A 337 -2.23 -17.75 7.99
C ASP A 337 -1.94 -16.89 6.75
N ASN A 338 -2.96 -16.48 6.01
CA ASN A 338 -2.83 -15.54 4.91
C ASN A 338 -2.31 -14.18 5.40
N TRP A 339 -2.87 -13.67 6.50
CA TRP A 339 -2.40 -12.42 7.10
C TRP A 339 -0.93 -12.52 7.55
N ARG A 340 -0.54 -13.62 8.23
CA ARG A 340 0.86 -13.85 8.62
C ARG A 340 1.80 -13.86 7.42
N ARG A 341 1.42 -14.60 6.37
CA ARG A 341 2.19 -14.68 5.14
C ARG A 341 2.30 -13.31 4.44
N PHE A 342 1.23 -12.52 4.46
CA PHE A 342 1.26 -11.18 3.89
C PHE A 342 2.20 -10.25 4.67
N VAL A 343 2.14 -10.26 5.99
CA VAL A 343 2.93 -9.36 6.84
C VAL A 343 4.39 -9.81 6.92
N PHE A 344 4.64 -11.07 7.20
CA PHE A 344 5.98 -11.56 7.55
C PHE A 344 6.69 -12.30 6.40
N GLY A 345 5.99 -12.82 5.41
CA GLY A 345 6.52 -13.59 4.29
C GLY A 345 6.36 -15.09 4.41
#